data_6739316af216936e0158ff1f0174f48e
#
_entry.id   6739316af216936e0158ff1f0174f48e
#
_cell.length_a   1.000
_cell.length_b   1.000
_cell.length_c   1.000
_cell.angle_alpha   90.00
_cell.angle_beta   90.00
_cell.angle_gamma   90.00
#
_symmetry.space_group_name_H-M   'P 1'
#
loop_
_entity.id
_entity.type
_entity.pdbx_description
1 polymer ?
#
loop_
_entity_poly.entity_id
_entity_poly.type
_entity_poly.pdbx_seq_one_letter_code
_entity_poly.pdbx_strand_id
1 'polypeptide(L)'
;MMYKWILVLTLVLAGCGTSAENNEPGKETENNTNRGGSGIIAGSVEPELHKQSSLNYMYTIKNQTEKEVEMKFPTSQRFDYSVKDKDGAEVFLFSSAAFFLQAEGEEVLKPAEELNYDINLSQLKLAPGTYTLEAWMTQQDGEDYKVTEEITVQ
;
A
#
# COMPACT_ATOMS: atom_id res chain seq x y z
N MET A 1 45.48 -62.61 -11.32
CA MET A 1 44.65 -63.73 -10.83
C MET A 1 43.50 -63.16 -10.06
N MET A 2 42.28 -63.52 -10.54
CA MET A 2 41.01 -63.65 -9.78
C MET A 2 40.42 -62.31 -9.27
N TYR A 3 39.39 -61.88 -9.96
CA TYR A 3 37.98 -62.24 -9.95
C TYR A 3 37.15 -61.60 -8.85
N LYS A 4 36.20 -60.75 -9.35
CA LYS A 4 34.73 -60.73 -9.02
C LYS A 4 34.39 -60.11 -7.65
N TRP A 5 33.39 -59.31 -7.51
CA TRP A 5 31.99 -59.38 -8.03
C TRP A 5 31.30 -58.04 -8.00
N ILE A 6 30.49 -57.82 -9.02
CA ILE A 6 29.50 -56.81 -9.26
C ILE A 6 28.33 -57.02 -8.28
N LEU A 7 27.84 -55.98 -7.69
CA LEU A 7 26.45 -55.92 -7.22
C LEU A 7 25.84 -54.59 -7.63
N VAL A 8 25.09 -54.68 -8.73
CA VAL A 8 24.20 -53.63 -9.20
C VAL A 8 22.93 -53.68 -8.36
N LEU A 9 22.65 -52.63 -7.61
CA LEU A 9 21.37 -52.48 -6.93
C LEU A 9 20.57 -51.43 -7.68
N THR A 10 19.73 -51.87 -8.58
CA THR A 10 18.72 -51.03 -9.25
C THR A 10 17.56 -50.78 -8.31
N LEU A 11 17.42 -49.52 -7.86
CA LEU A 11 16.20 -49.11 -7.16
C LEU A 11 15.28 -48.41 -8.17
N VAL A 12 14.24 -49.10 -8.57
CA VAL A 12 13.14 -48.60 -9.38
C VAL A 12 12.15 -47.93 -8.41
N LEU A 13 12.04 -46.64 -8.50
CA LEU A 13 10.92 -45.89 -7.87
C LEU A 13 9.95 -45.50 -8.98
N ALA A 14 8.91 -46.29 -9.16
CA ALA A 14 7.75 -45.92 -9.92
C ALA A 14 6.88 -44.98 -9.08
N GLY A 15 6.81 -43.72 -9.47
CA GLY A 15 5.86 -42.75 -8.95
C GLY A 15 4.95 -42.29 -10.06
N CYS A 16 3.80 -42.94 -10.18
CA CYS A 16 2.70 -42.52 -11.05
C CYS A 16 2.05 -41.25 -10.43
N GLY A 17 1.67 -40.35 -11.31
CA GLY A 17 0.82 -39.23 -10.90
C GLY A 17 0.77 -38.12 -11.92
N THR A 18 0.55 -38.43 -13.20
CA THR A 18 0.15 -37.45 -14.20
C THR A 18 -1.37 -37.38 -14.26
N SER A 19 -1.94 -36.29 -13.85
CA SER A 19 -3.23 -35.85 -14.35
C SER A 19 -3.02 -34.47 -14.94
N ALA A 20 -2.89 -34.43 -16.26
CA ALA A 20 -3.03 -33.20 -17.02
C ALA A 20 -4.52 -32.90 -17.10
N GLU A 21 -4.94 -31.82 -16.49
CA GLU A 21 -6.24 -31.24 -16.75
C GLU A 21 -6.01 -29.83 -17.30
N ASN A 22 -6.33 -29.71 -18.59
CA ASN A 22 -6.45 -28.45 -19.30
C ASN A 22 -7.57 -27.64 -18.64
N ASN A 23 -7.23 -26.49 -18.04
CA ASN A 23 -8.20 -25.45 -17.76
C ASN A 23 -7.76 -24.17 -18.44
N GLU A 24 -8.61 -23.72 -19.35
CA GLU A 24 -8.59 -22.43 -20.01
C GLU A 24 -8.51 -21.29 -18.96
N PRO A 25 -7.87 -20.15 -19.30
CA PRO A 25 -7.82 -19.00 -18.40
C PRO A 25 -9.20 -18.37 -18.31
N GLY A 26 -9.91 -18.72 -17.26
CA GLY A 26 -11.11 -18.01 -16.82
C GLY A 26 -10.73 -16.60 -16.43
N LYS A 27 -11.38 -15.66 -17.06
CA LYS A 27 -11.34 -14.21 -16.83
C LYS A 27 -11.75 -13.94 -15.39
N GLU A 28 -10.80 -13.79 -14.48
CA GLU A 28 -11.07 -13.34 -13.13
C GLU A 28 -11.48 -11.87 -13.16
N THR A 29 -12.74 -11.66 -12.87
CA THR A 29 -13.28 -10.33 -12.55
C THR A 29 -12.74 -9.96 -11.18
N GLU A 30 -11.79 -9.05 -11.14
CA GLU A 30 -11.35 -8.44 -9.87
C GLU A 30 -12.51 -7.69 -9.22
N ASN A 31 -13.18 -8.38 -8.31
CA ASN A 31 -14.04 -7.72 -7.32
C ASN A 31 -13.13 -7.10 -6.26
N ASN A 32 -12.71 -5.88 -6.51
CA ASN A 32 -12.02 -5.04 -5.54
C ASN A 32 -13.02 -4.61 -4.45
N THR A 33 -13.33 -5.51 -3.54
CA THR A 33 -13.95 -5.15 -2.26
C THR A 33 -12.85 -4.72 -1.32
N ASN A 34 -12.55 -3.44 -1.34
CA ASN A 34 -11.64 -2.78 -0.42
C ASN A 34 -12.24 -2.81 1.00
N ARG A 35 -12.06 -3.94 1.69
CA ARG A 35 -12.21 -4.02 3.15
C ARG A 35 -10.84 -3.73 3.72
N GLY A 36 -10.74 -2.61 4.44
CA GLY A 36 -9.58 -2.27 5.22
C GLY A 36 -9.12 -3.42 6.12
N GLY A 37 -8.21 -4.20 5.62
CA GLY A 37 -7.49 -5.24 6.32
C GLY A 37 -6.03 -5.00 5.99
N SER A 38 -5.28 -4.45 6.94
CA SER A 38 -3.82 -4.35 6.91
C SER A 38 -3.24 -5.75 6.77
N GLY A 39 -3.16 -6.23 5.54
CA GLY A 39 -2.40 -7.44 5.20
C GLY A 39 -0.98 -6.99 4.87
N ILE A 40 -0.03 -7.36 5.71
CA ILE A 40 1.39 -7.15 5.43
C ILE A 40 1.73 -7.85 4.11
N ILE A 41 1.95 -7.09 3.05
CA ILE A 41 2.49 -7.60 1.78
C ILE A 41 4.00 -7.46 1.86
N ALA A 42 4.68 -8.51 2.31
CA ALA A 42 6.13 -8.52 2.39
C ALA A 42 6.74 -8.20 1.02
N GLY A 43 7.67 -7.25 0.99
CA GLY A 43 8.39 -6.84 -0.22
C GLY A 43 7.78 -5.67 -0.97
N SER A 44 6.82 -4.92 -0.39
CA SER A 44 6.26 -3.69 -0.95
C SER A 44 6.43 -2.50 0.00
N VAL A 45 6.17 -1.31 -0.51
CA VAL A 45 5.92 -0.12 0.31
C VAL A 45 4.43 -0.03 0.57
N GLU A 46 4.03 0.05 1.83
CA GLU A 46 2.63 0.02 2.23
C GLU A 46 2.17 1.37 2.78
N PRO A 47 1.13 1.97 2.17
CA PRO A 47 0.44 3.11 2.74
C PRO A 47 -0.66 2.65 3.70
N GLU A 48 -0.77 3.29 4.85
CA GLU A 48 -1.81 3.02 5.83
C GLU A 48 -2.40 4.31 6.39
N LEU A 49 -3.69 4.29 6.76
CA LEU A 49 -4.34 5.33 7.55
C LEU A 49 -4.70 4.76 8.91
N HIS A 50 -4.11 5.33 9.96
CA HIS A 50 -4.36 4.94 11.33
C HIS A 50 -5.20 5.99 12.05
N LYS A 51 -6.38 5.60 12.50
CA LYS A 51 -7.23 6.48 13.32
C LYS A 51 -6.63 6.65 14.71
N GLN A 52 -6.21 7.87 15.03
CA GLN A 52 -5.68 8.25 16.34
C GLN A 52 -6.79 8.66 17.32
N SER A 53 -7.79 9.37 16.81
CA SER A 53 -8.99 9.79 17.55
C SER A 53 -10.15 10.01 16.59
N SER A 54 -11.26 10.59 17.04
CA SER A 54 -12.46 10.76 16.20
C SER A 54 -12.21 11.51 14.88
N LEU A 55 -11.31 12.51 14.88
CA LEU A 55 -11.01 13.37 13.71
C LEU A 55 -9.51 13.54 13.47
N ASN A 56 -8.67 12.71 14.10
CA ASN A 56 -7.24 12.69 13.86
C ASN A 56 -6.81 11.34 13.31
N TYR A 57 -6.05 11.39 12.25
CA TYR A 57 -5.52 10.23 11.54
C TYR A 57 -4.01 10.40 11.37
N MET A 58 -3.31 9.30 11.20
CA MET A 58 -1.92 9.27 10.79
C MET A 58 -1.84 8.54 9.46
N TYR A 59 -1.30 9.19 8.46
CA TYR A 59 -0.94 8.58 7.20
C TYR A 59 0.50 8.09 7.32
N THR A 60 0.68 6.78 7.17
CA THR A 60 1.98 6.10 7.33
C THR A 60 2.38 5.46 6.00
N ILE A 61 3.63 5.64 5.61
CA ILE A 61 4.27 4.92 4.51
C ILE A 61 5.35 4.03 5.12
N LYS A 62 5.22 2.73 4.98
CA LYS A 62 6.15 1.75 5.52
C LYS A 62 6.89 1.01 4.41
N ASN A 63 8.21 1.02 4.46
CA ASN A 63 9.02 0.23 3.54
C ASN A 63 9.20 -1.20 4.05
N GLN A 64 8.44 -2.14 3.50
CA GLN A 64 8.57 -3.57 3.79
C GLN A 64 9.45 -4.31 2.78
N THR A 65 10.14 -3.57 1.90
CA THR A 65 11.11 -4.14 0.97
C THR A 65 12.48 -4.33 1.63
N GLU A 66 13.37 -5.05 0.97
CA GLU A 66 14.78 -5.19 1.39
C GLU A 66 15.69 -4.08 0.84
N LYS A 67 15.12 -3.08 0.15
CA LYS A 67 15.87 -2.00 -0.52
C LYS A 67 15.43 -0.65 0.01
N GLU A 68 16.32 0.32 -0.08
CA GLU A 68 15.96 1.72 0.11
C GLU A 68 15.02 2.19 -1.00
N VAL A 69 14.06 3.02 -0.65
CA VAL A 69 13.13 3.66 -1.58
C VAL A 69 13.36 5.15 -1.53
N GLU A 70 13.75 5.72 -2.67
CA GLU A 70 13.93 7.16 -2.85
C GLU A 70 12.65 7.78 -3.41
N MET A 71 12.20 8.85 -2.77
CA MET A 71 11.03 9.64 -3.20
C MET A 71 11.47 11.08 -3.43
N LYS A 72 11.23 11.61 -4.64
CA LYS A 72 11.61 12.98 -5.02
C LYS A 72 10.36 13.84 -5.13
N PHE A 73 10.44 15.05 -4.57
CA PHE A 73 9.31 15.97 -4.48
C PHE A 73 9.66 17.29 -5.17
N PRO A 74 8.76 17.81 -6.02
CA PRO A 74 8.99 19.08 -6.73
C PRO A 74 8.87 20.31 -5.84
N THR A 75 8.32 20.14 -4.65
CA THR A 75 8.11 21.21 -3.66
C THR A 75 8.41 20.72 -2.25
N SER A 76 8.19 21.57 -1.25
CA SER A 76 8.26 21.16 0.16
C SER A 76 7.08 20.27 0.61
N GLN A 77 6.07 20.07 -0.21
CA GLN A 77 4.96 19.17 0.07
C GLN A 77 5.43 17.72 -0.03
N ARG A 78 5.07 16.89 0.94
CA ARG A 78 5.39 15.45 0.95
C ARG A 78 4.17 14.61 0.67
N PHE A 79 3.04 14.99 1.22
CA PHE A 79 1.78 14.28 1.07
C PHE A 79 0.64 15.26 0.82
N ASP A 80 -0.47 14.73 0.35
CA ASP A 80 -1.72 15.44 0.23
C ASP A 80 -2.86 14.56 0.76
N TYR A 81 -3.99 15.15 1.06
CA TYR A 81 -5.20 14.40 1.37
C TYR A 81 -6.45 15.18 0.96
N SER A 82 -7.48 14.44 0.62
CA SER A 82 -8.80 14.97 0.37
C SER A 82 -9.86 14.33 1.24
N VAL A 83 -10.94 15.06 1.46
CA VAL A 83 -12.16 14.57 2.08
C VAL A 83 -13.27 14.69 1.07
N LYS A 84 -13.96 13.58 0.79
CA LYS A 84 -15.09 13.51 -0.13
C LYS A 84 -16.36 13.17 0.65
N ASP A 85 -17.47 13.74 0.25
CA ASP A 85 -18.77 13.40 0.82
C ASP A 85 -19.27 12.02 0.33
N LYS A 86 -20.44 11.60 0.83
CA LYS A 86 -21.07 10.33 0.47
C LYS A 86 -21.39 10.17 -1.02
N ASP A 87 -21.48 11.28 -1.76
CA ASP A 87 -21.78 11.32 -3.19
C ASP A 87 -20.47 11.36 -4.03
N GLY A 88 -19.31 11.37 -3.35
CA GLY A 88 -17.98 11.41 -3.95
C GLY A 88 -17.51 12.82 -4.32
N ALA A 89 -18.26 13.87 -3.96
CA ALA A 89 -17.83 15.24 -4.18
C ALA A 89 -16.74 15.62 -3.18
N GLU A 90 -15.64 16.21 -3.67
CA GLU A 90 -14.55 16.70 -2.84
C GLU A 90 -15.00 17.93 -2.04
N VAL A 91 -15.02 17.80 -0.72
CA VAL A 91 -15.39 18.89 0.21
C VAL A 91 -14.16 19.58 0.80
N PHE A 92 -13.01 18.94 0.70
CA PHE A 92 -11.74 19.52 1.14
C PHE A 92 -10.56 18.86 0.42
N LEU A 93 -9.56 19.67 0.07
CA LEU A 93 -8.25 19.26 -0.43
C LEU A 93 -7.17 20.04 0.33
N PHE A 94 -6.23 19.33 0.96
CA PHE A 94 -5.23 19.96 1.83
C PHE A 94 -4.33 20.94 1.06
N SER A 95 -3.86 20.56 -0.12
CA SER A 95 -3.02 21.44 -0.94
C SER A 95 -3.73 22.73 -1.41
N SER A 96 -5.06 22.76 -1.43
CA SER A 96 -5.81 23.98 -1.72
C SER A 96 -5.86 24.97 -0.58
N ALA A 97 -5.58 24.52 0.65
CA ALA A 97 -5.64 25.31 1.90
C ALA A 97 -4.26 25.58 2.53
N ALA A 98 -3.20 24.97 1.97
CA ALA A 98 -1.84 25.09 2.48
C ALA A 98 -0.91 25.80 1.46
N PHE A 99 0.21 26.32 1.97
CA PHE A 99 1.25 26.91 1.13
C PHE A 99 2.53 26.09 1.25
N PHE A 100 3.14 25.79 0.09
CA PHE A 100 4.37 25.02 0.03
C PHE A 100 5.47 25.83 -0.67
N LEU A 101 6.69 25.67 -0.19
CA LEU A 101 7.84 26.27 -0.84
C LEU A 101 8.14 25.55 -2.15
N GLN A 102 8.50 26.32 -3.17
CA GLN A 102 8.98 25.80 -4.46
C GLN A 102 10.45 25.37 -4.31
N ALA A 103 10.67 24.36 -3.48
CA ALA A 103 11.98 23.82 -3.18
C ALA A 103 11.90 22.30 -3.31
N GLU A 104 12.67 21.77 -4.22
CA GLU A 104 12.80 20.31 -4.39
C GLU A 104 13.27 19.66 -3.09
N GLY A 105 12.81 18.46 -2.83
CA GLY A 105 13.16 17.67 -1.68
C GLY A 105 13.23 16.20 -2.00
N GLU A 106 13.87 15.46 -1.10
CA GLU A 106 14.04 14.02 -1.21
C GLU A 106 13.80 13.39 0.15
N GLU A 107 13.15 12.24 0.15
CA GLU A 107 13.02 11.34 1.30
C GLU A 107 13.58 9.98 0.91
N VAL A 108 14.41 9.42 1.78
CA VAL A 108 14.96 8.06 1.61
C VAL A 108 14.42 7.20 2.72
N LEU A 109 13.62 6.22 2.35
CA LEU A 109 12.98 5.29 3.28
C LEU A 109 13.70 3.96 3.25
N LYS A 110 14.48 3.66 4.29
CA LYS A 110 15.23 2.40 4.41
C LYS A 110 14.32 1.22 4.69
N PRO A 111 14.81 -0.03 4.50
CA PRO A 111 14.06 -1.21 4.91
C PRO A 111 13.56 -1.13 6.35
N ALA A 112 12.28 -1.44 6.55
CA ALA A 112 11.55 -1.37 7.81
C ALA A 112 11.37 0.04 8.42
N GLU A 113 11.79 1.11 7.76
CA GLU A 113 11.49 2.48 8.18
C GLU A 113 10.08 2.90 7.77
N GLU A 114 9.58 3.91 8.47
CA GLU A 114 8.24 4.49 8.26
C GLU A 114 8.34 6.02 8.18
N LEU A 115 7.54 6.61 7.28
CA LEU A 115 7.23 8.03 7.28
C LEU A 115 5.82 8.21 7.82
N ASN A 116 5.64 9.16 8.72
CA ASN A 116 4.37 9.40 9.40
C ASN A 116 3.93 10.85 9.23
N TYR A 117 2.68 11.06 8.84
CA TYR A 117 2.09 12.38 8.60
C TYR A 117 0.76 12.50 9.33
N ASP A 118 0.65 13.51 10.18
CA ASP A 118 -0.58 13.78 10.93
C ASP A 118 -1.64 14.45 10.05
N ILE A 119 -2.87 13.94 10.10
CA ILE A 119 -4.04 14.49 9.45
C ILE A 119 -5.06 14.88 10.53
N ASN A 120 -5.32 16.18 10.68
CA ASN A 120 -6.27 16.70 11.65
C ASN A 120 -7.49 17.29 10.93
N LEU A 121 -8.61 16.60 10.98
CA LEU A 121 -9.86 17.01 10.36
C LEU A 121 -10.75 17.89 11.27
N SER A 122 -10.39 18.10 12.53
CA SER A 122 -11.20 18.87 13.48
C SER A 122 -11.40 20.32 13.07
N GLN A 123 -10.45 20.86 12.31
CA GLN A 123 -10.48 22.24 11.80
C GLN A 123 -11.47 22.42 10.64
N LEU A 124 -11.85 21.34 9.96
CA LEU A 124 -12.66 21.40 8.75
C LEU A 124 -14.15 21.66 9.03
N LYS A 125 -14.59 21.54 10.31
CA LYS A 125 -15.98 21.75 10.72
C LYS A 125 -16.98 20.96 9.86
N LEU A 126 -16.64 19.72 9.54
CA LEU A 126 -17.50 18.84 8.78
C LEU A 126 -18.83 18.62 9.49
N ALA A 127 -19.93 18.63 8.75
CA ALA A 127 -21.24 18.28 9.30
C ALA A 127 -21.28 16.79 9.70
N PRO A 128 -22.14 16.40 10.66
CA PRO A 128 -22.34 14.97 10.93
C PRO A 128 -22.70 14.19 9.66
N GLY A 129 -22.01 13.09 9.44
CA GLY A 129 -22.20 12.28 8.23
C GLY A 129 -21.04 11.33 7.95
N THR A 130 -21.15 10.60 6.84
CA THR A 130 -20.12 9.71 6.34
C THR A 130 -19.34 10.39 5.22
N TYR A 131 -18.03 10.26 5.28
CA TYR A 131 -17.08 10.84 4.32
C TYR A 131 -16.04 9.80 3.94
N THR A 132 -15.34 10.06 2.86
CA THR A 132 -14.16 9.30 2.44
C THR A 132 -12.92 10.19 2.63
N LEU A 133 -11.98 9.73 3.46
CA LEU A 133 -10.65 10.31 3.58
C LEU A 133 -9.73 9.56 2.63
N GLU A 134 -9.04 10.29 1.75
CA GLU A 134 -8.05 9.77 0.82
C GLU A 134 -6.74 10.50 1.05
N ALA A 135 -5.62 9.78 1.21
CA ALA A 135 -4.28 10.35 1.40
C ALA A 135 -3.29 9.73 0.40
N TRP A 136 -2.30 10.52 -0.02
CA TRP A 136 -1.27 10.08 -0.99
C TRP A 136 0.01 10.89 -0.87
N MET A 137 1.12 10.32 -1.36
CA MET A 137 2.39 11.03 -1.50
C MET A 137 2.39 11.91 -2.76
N THR A 138 3.07 13.04 -2.72
CA THR A 138 3.13 14.02 -3.83
C THR A 138 4.46 13.98 -4.58
N GLN A 139 5.09 12.81 -4.64
CA GLN A 139 6.34 12.65 -5.36
C GLN A 139 6.20 12.90 -6.87
N GLN A 140 7.29 13.30 -7.50
CA GLN A 140 7.32 13.68 -8.90
C GLN A 140 7.15 12.48 -9.84
N ASP A 141 7.80 11.37 -9.50
CA ASP A 141 7.77 10.12 -10.25
C ASP A 141 7.59 8.95 -9.28
N GLY A 142 6.90 7.90 -9.71
CA GLY A 142 6.68 6.71 -8.90
C GLY A 142 5.23 6.52 -8.47
N GLU A 143 5.03 5.72 -7.44
CA GLU A 143 3.72 5.41 -6.91
C GLU A 143 3.26 6.49 -5.92
N ASP A 144 1.99 6.87 -5.99
CA ASP A 144 1.40 7.86 -5.07
C ASP A 144 1.21 7.31 -3.65
N TYR A 145 1.34 6.01 -3.46
CA TYR A 145 1.04 5.33 -2.18
C TYR A 145 -0.31 5.76 -1.60
N LYS A 146 -1.32 5.73 -2.45
CA LYS A 146 -2.66 6.17 -2.13
C LYS A 146 -3.38 5.18 -1.23
N VAL A 147 -4.04 5.71 -0.19
CA VAL A 147 -4.90 4.95 0.71
C VAL A 147 -6.20 5.69 0.97
N THR A 148 -7.27 4.95 1.16
CA THR A 148 -8.62 5.49 1.34
C THR A 148 -9.29 4.84 2.54
N GLU A 149 -9.97 5.63 3.37
CA GLU A 149 -10.75 5.16 4.52
C GLU A 149 -12.10 5.86 4.60
N GLU A 150 -13.15 5.10 4.91
CA GLU A 150 -14.46 5.68 5.25
C GLU A 150 -14.45 6.17 6.69
N ILE A 151 -14.84 7.43 6.89
CA ILE A 151 -14.87 8.09 8.19
C ILE A 151 -16.26 8.57 8.53
N THR A 152 -16.61 8.53 9.82
CA THR A 152 -17.89 9.05 10.33
C THR A 152 -17.65 10.23 11.26
N VAL A 153 -18.29 11.35 10.96
CA VAL A 153 -18.35 12.56 11.79
C VAL A 153 -19.65 12.55 12.56
N GLN A 154 -19.59 12.76 13.89
CA GLN A 154 -20.73 12.77 14.81
C GLN A 154 -21.11 14.18 15.23
#